data_752186fefae00fb64f473be9aafda540
#
_entry.id   752186fefae00fb64f473be9aafda540
#
_cell.length_a   1.000
_cell.length_b   1.000
_cell.length_c   1.000
_cell.angle_alpha   90.00
_cell.angle_beta   90.00
_cell.angle_gamma   90.00
#
_symmetry.space_group_name_H-M   'P 1'
#
loop_
_entity.id
_entity.type
_entity.pdbx_description
1 polymer ?
#
loop_
_entity_poly.entity_id
_entity_poly.type
_entity_poly.pdbx_seq_one_letter_code
_entity_poly.pdbx_strand_id
1 'polypeptide(L)'
;MKELSLKGRVFPSDLNHNGSVFGGWIMSKMDKASSIAVENIIRGKAVTVHVSEINFKQPIYNGDIFIINTEITKLGTSSITIDVDVLVINHITYEETEVTTAQFKFVSVDERGSSIPLESVLRPNLPEYIEKLLTK
;
A
#
# COMPACT_ATOMS: atom_id res chain seq x y z
N MET A 1 -7.72 10.12 -3.72
CA MET A 1 -8.25 9.25 -4.79
C MET A 1 -7.59 7.89 -4.75
N LYS A 2 -8.40 6.84 -4.65
CA LYS A 2 -7.89 5.47 -4.60
C LYS A 2 -7.37 5.02 -5.96
N GLU A 3 -6.23 4.35 -5.96
CA GLU A 3 -5.63 3.80 -7.17
C GLU A 3 -5.35 2.32 -6.96
N LEU A 4 -5.58 1.52 -7.99
CA LEU A 4 -5.17 0.12 -7.97
C LEU A 4 -3.66 0.06 -8.08
N SER A 5 -2.99 -0.46 -7.06
CA SER A 5 -1.53 -0.49 -7.02
C SER A 5 -0.95 -1.90 -7.15
N LEU A 6 -1.72 -2.93 -6.84
CA LEU A 6 -1.26 -4.31 -6.95
C LEU A 6 -2.46 -5.24 -7.13
N LYS A 7 -2.31 -6.24 -7.99
CA LYS A 7 -3.33 -7.26 -8.21
C LYS A 7 -2.64 -8.59 -8.47
N GLY A 8 -3.19 -9.65 -7.90
CA GLY A 8 -2.63 -10.98 -8.10
C GLY A 8 -3.55 -12.08 -7.64
N ARG A 9 -3.04 -13.30 -7.71
CA ARG A 9 -3.75 -14.50 -7.29
C ARG A 9 -3.03 -15.14 -6.12
N VAL A 10 -3.79 -15.71 -5.22
CA VAL A 10 -3.27 -16.47 -4.07
C VAL A 10 -2.96 -17.90 -4.52
N PHE A 11 -1.75 -18.35 -4.24
CA PHE A 11 -1.27 -19.70 -4.55
C PHE A 11 -1.12 -20.54 -3.29
N PRO A 12 -1.06 -21.87 -3.40
CA PRO A 12 -0.90 -22.76 -2.23
C PRO A 12 0.32 -22.43 -1.38
N SER A 13 1.41 -21.93 -1.97
CA SER A 13 2.62 -21.56 -1.25
C SER A 13 2.43 -20.33 -0.34
N ASP A 14 1.34 -19.61 -0.51
CA ASP A 14 1.04 -18.40 0.29
C ASP A 14 0.24 -18.70 1.55
N LEU A 15 -0.19 -19.95 1.73
CA LEU A 15 -1.10 -20.33 2.79
C LEU A 15 -0.38 -20.74 4.09
N ASN A 16 -1.04 -20.49 5.22
CA ASN A 16 -0.63 -21.04 6.49
C ASN A 16 -1.17 -22.49 6.64
N HIS A 17 -0.88 -23.12 7.78
CA HIS A 17 -1.32 -24.50 8.03
C HIS A 17 -2.85 -24.62 8.19
N ASN A 18 -3.59 -23.53 8.34
CA ASN A 18 -5.05 -23.53 8.43
C ASN A 18 -5.73 -23.35 7.07
N GLY A 19 -4.96 -23.20 5.99
CA GLY A 19 -5.53 -23.09 4.65
C GLY A 19 -5.89 -21.67 4.20
N SER A 20 -5.51 -20.66 4.97
CA SER A 20 -5.67 -19.26 4.58
C SER A 20 -4.31 -18.56 4.57
N VAL A 21 -4.22 -17.38 3.94
CA VAL A 21 -2.96 -16.64 3.94
C VAL A 21 -2.70 -16.07 5.34
N PHE A 22 -1.43 -15.99 5.70
CA PHE A 22 -1.05 -15.42 7.00
C PHE A 22 -0.94 -13.89 6.90
N GLY A 23 -1.13 -13.24 8.08
CA GLY A 23 -1.16 -11.78 8.16
C GLY A 23 0.10 -11.11 7.61
N GLY A 24 1.27 -11.70 7.85
CA GLY A 24 2.53 -11.17 7.33
C GLY A 24 2.58 -11.16 5.80
N TRP A 25 1.98 -12.14 5.14
CA TRP A 25 1.88 -12.16 3.67
C TRP A 25 1.05 -10.97 3.18
N ILE A 26 -0.11 -10.74 3.82
CA ILE A 26 -0.99 -9.62 3.47
C ILE A 26 -0.24 -8.30 3.67
N MET A 27 0.41 -8.13 4.81
CA MET A 27 1.17 -6.91 5.12
C MET A 27 2.29 -6.68 4.10
N SER A 28 2.99 -7.73 3.68
CA SER A 28 4.08 -7.59 2.70
C SER A 28 3.54 -7.13 1.34
N LYS A 29 2.36 -7.60 0.96
CA LYS A 29 1.72 -7.17 -0.30
C LYS A 29 1.23 -5.72 -0.20
N MET A 30 0.69 -5.33 0.96
CA MET A 30 0.27 -3.95 1.21
C MET A 30 1.46 -2.99 1.18
N ASP A 31 2.58 -3.40 1.77
CA ASP A 31 3.81 -2.61 1.77
C ASP A 31 4.34 -2.43 0.35
N LYS A 32 4.34 -3.49 -0.44
CA LYS A 32 4.74 -3.45 -1.84
C LYS A 32 3.85 -2.51 -2.64
N ALA A 33 2.53 -2.61 -2.48
CA ALA A 33 1.57 -1.73 -3.17
C ALA A 33 1.80 -0.27 -2.80
N SER A 34 2.02 -0.01 -1.50
CA SER A 34 2.29 1.33 -1.01
C SER A 34 3.59 1.90 -1.58
N SER A 35 4.63 1.07 -1.71
CA SER A 35 5.90 1.50 -2.29
C SER A 35 5.74 1.93 -3.75
N ILE A 36 4.85 1.27 -4.49
CA ILE A 36 4.55 1.65 -5.87
C ILE A 36 3.86 3.02 -5.90
N ALA A 37 2.90 3.24 -5.00
CA ALA A 37 2.22 4.54 -4.90
C ALA A 37 3.20 5.66 -4.57
N VAL A 38 4.14 5.40 -3.66
CA VAL A 38 5.20 6.36 -3.30
C VAL A 38 6.09 6.67 -4.51
N GLU A 39 6.52 5.64 -5.23
CA GLU A 39 7.37 5.79 -6.41
C GLU A 39 6.71 6.62 -7.50
N ASN A 40 5.39 6.61 -7.57
CA ASN A 40 4.67 7.42 -8.54
C ASN A 40 4.80 8.92 -8.30
N ILE A 41 5.13 9.35 -7.08
CA ILE A 41 5.20 10.78 -6.76
C ILE A 41 6.60 11.27 -6.40
N ILE A 42 7.55 10.40 -6.06
CA ILE A 42 8.92 10.81 -5.77
C ILE A 42 9.94 10.02 -6.57
N ARG A 43 11.10 10.63 -6.75
CA ARG A 43 12.31 9.94 -7.22
C ARG A 43 13.13 9.57 -5.99
N GLY A 44 13.99 8.58 -6.11
CA GLY A 44 14.86 8.17 -5.01
C GLY A 44 14.20 7.18 -4.08
N LYS A 45 14.65 7.16 -2.85
CA LYS A 45 14.28 6.12 -1.89
C LYS A 45 13.29 6.61 -0.86
N ALA A 46 12.41 5.70 -0.45
CA ALA A 46 11.57 5.89 0.72
C ALA A 46 11.51 4.57 1.48
N VAL A 47 11.36 4.66 2.80
CA VAL A 47 11.27 3.49 3.67
C VAL A 47 9.99 3.54 4.48
N THR A 48 9.44 2.38 4.77
CA THR A 48 8.27 2.25 5.64
C THR A 48 8.73 2.46 7.07
N VAL A 49 8.13 3.42 7.77
CA VAL A 49 8.49 3.73 9.16
C VAL A 49 7.38 3.41 10.14
N HIS A 50 6.15 3.28 9.69
CA HIS A 50 5.03 3.05 10.59
C HIS A 50 3.88 2.41 9.85
N VAL A 51 3.23 1.43 10.49
CA VAL A 51 2.00 0.81 10.01
C VAL A 51 1.01 0.84 11.17
N SER A 52 -0.17 1.38 10.92
CA SER A 52 -1.20 1.53 11.95
C SER A 52 -2.57 1.17 11.40
N GLU A 53 -3.54 1.03 12.31
CA GLU A 53 -4.94 0.80 11.95
C GLU A 53 -5.14 -0.46 11.10
N ILE A 54 -4.32 -1.50 11.33
CA ILE A 54 -4.47 -2.76 10.59
C ILE A 54 -5.67 -3.52 11.13
N ASN A 55 -6.59 -3.86 10.23
CA ASN A 55 -7.77 -4.66 10.55
C ASN A 55 -7.87 -5.83 9.57
N PHE A 56 -7.74 -7.06 10.08
CA PHE A 56 -7.93 -8.27 9.29
C PHE A 56 -9.38 -8.70 9.46
N LYS A 57 -10.21 -8.40 8.47
CA LYS A 57 -11.67 -8.57 8.55
C LYS A 57 -12.15 -9.95 8.12
N GLN A 58 -11.50 -10.51 7.11
CA GLN A 58 -11.90 -11.80 6.51
C GLN A 58 -10.66 -12.57 6.09
N PRO A 59 -10.69 -13.90 6.11
CA PRO A 59 -9.58 -14.71 5.61
C PRO A 59 -9.53 -14.70 4.09
N ILE A 60 -8.33 -14.94 3.56
CA ILE A 60 -8.07 -15.05 2.13
C ILE A 60 -7.62 -16.47 1.84
N TYR A 61 -8.20 -17.08 0.81
CA TYR A 61 -7.99 -18.49 0.51
C TYR A 61 -7.29 -18.73 -0.82
N ASN A 62 -6.80 -19.96 -1.00
CA ASN A 62 -6.18 -20.38 -2.23
C ASN A 62 -7.09 -20.12 -3.44
N GLY A 63 -6.51 -19.56 -4.49
CA GLY A 63 -7.22 -19.29 -5.73
C GLY A 63 -7.92 -17.93 -5.78
N ASP A 64 -8.09 -17.26 -4.64
CA ASP A 64 -8.70 -15.93 -4.62
C ASP A 64 -7.82 -14.91 -5.36
N ILE A 65 -8.48 -13.94 -5.97
CA ILE A 65 -7.79 -12.80 -6.59
C ILE A 65 -7.76 -11.68 -5.57
N PHE A 66 -6.58 -11.14 -5.29
CA PHE A 66 -6.47 -9.98 -4.41
C PHE A 66 -6.23 -8.72 -5.21
N ILE A 67 -6.81 -7.61 -4.74
CA ILE A 67 -6.66 -6.27 -5.32
C ILE A 67 -6.28 -5.35 -4.17
N ILE A 68 -5.20 -4.61 -4.32
CA ILE A 68 -4.77 -3.65 -3.30
C ILE A 68 -4.87 -2.25 -3.88
N ASN A 69 -5.71 -1.43 -3.25
CA ASN A 69 -5.85 -0.03 -3.59
C ASN A 69 -5.09 0.81 -2.58
N THR A 70 -4.52 1.90 -3.04
CA THR A 70 -3.80 2.85 -2.21
C THR A 70 -4.35 4.25 -2.43
N GLU A 71 -4.32 5.06 -1.39
CA GLU A 71 -4.67 6.46 -1.48
C GLU A 71 -3.69 7.25 -0.61
N ILE A 72 -2.95 8.16 -1.23
CA ILE A 72 -2.07 9.06 -0.48
C ILE A 72 -2.96 10.12 0.15
N THR A 73 -2.95 10.19 1.48
CA THR A 73 -3.88 11.04 2.24
C THR A 73 -3.21 12.22 2.92
N LYS A 74 -1.89 12.15 3.11
CA LYS A 74 -1.16 13.24 3.77
C LYS A 74 0.29 13.24 3.34
N LEU A 75 0.84 14.45 3.15
CA LEU A 75 2.25 14.67 2.88
C LEU A 75 2.81 15.60 3.96
N GLY A 76 3.83 15.13 4.68
CA GLY A 76 4.59 15.94 5.64
C GLY A 76 5.83 16.51 4.97
N THR A 77 6.77 17.00 5.77
CA THR A 77 8.04 17.49 5.22
C THR A 77 8.79 16.41 4.48
N SER A 78 8.92 15.22 5.08
CA SER A 78 9.57 14.06 4.46
C SER A 78 8.69 12.81 4.46
N SER A 79 7.49 12.88 5.04
CA SER A 79 6.62 11.73 5.23
C SER A 79 5.47 11.69 4.23
N ILE A 80 5.05 10.46 3.90
CA ILE A 80 3.93 10.17 3.01
C ILE A 80 3.03 9.20 3.75
N THR A 81 1.77 9.58 3.97
CA THR A 81 0.78 8.71 4.62
C THR A 81 -0.15 8.15 3.55
N ILE A 82 -0.36 6.85 3.59
CA ILE A 82 -1.09 6.09 2.58
C ILE A 82 -2.13 5.22 3.26
N ASP A 83 -3.39 5.38 2.87
CA ASP A 83 -4.44 4.44 3.24
C ASP A 83 -4.44 3.30 2.24
N VAL A 84 -4.48 2.07 2.74
CA VAL A 84 -4.37 0.87 1.93
C VAL A 84 -5.55 -0.04 2.25
N ASP A 85 -6.23 -0.52 1.22
CA ASP A 85 -7.25 -1.55 1.39
C ASP A 85 -6.96 -2.74 0.49
N VAL A 86 -7.33 -3.91 0.97
CA VAL A 86 -7.22 -5.16 0.23
C VAL A 86 -8.62 -5.69 -0.01
N LEU A 87 -8.96 -5.85 -1.27
CA LEU A 87 -10.20 -6.48 -1.71
C LEU A 87 -9.86 -7.86 -2.25
N VAL A 88 -10.79 -8.79 -2.09
CA VAL A 88 -10.64 -10.14 -2.61
C VAL A 88 -11.84 -10.48 -3.46
N ILE A 89 -11.58 -11.04 -4.63
CA ILE A 89 -12.60 -11.62 -5.50
C ILE A 89 -12.54 -13.12 -5.26
N ASN A 90 -13.62 -13.68 -4.69
CA ASN A 90 -13.72 -15.11 -4.44
C ASN A 90 -13.72 -15.86 -5.77
N HIS A 91 -12.84 -16.85 -5.90
CA HIS A 91 -12.65 -17.56 -7.17
C HIS A 91 -13.85 -18.43 -7.56
N ILE A 92 -14.75 -18.74 -6.63
CA ILE A 92 -15.95 -19.57 -6.88
C ILE A 92 -17.16 -18.68 -7.16
N THR A 93 -17.49 -17.78 -6.23
CA THR A 93 -18.68 -16.92 -6.32
C THR A 93 -18.45 -15.67 -7.14
N TYR A 94 -17.19 -15.28 -7.29
CA TYR A 94 -16.76 -14.04 -7.92
C TYR A 94 -17.25 -12.78 -7.19
N GLU A 95 -17.64 -12.93 -5.93
CA GLU A 95 -18.00 -11.80 -5.08
C GLU A 95 -16.75 -11.08 -4.58
N GLU A 96 -16.83 -9.75 -4.52
CA GLU A 96 -15.74 -8.90 -4.03
C GLU A 96 -15.99 -8.51 -2.59
N THR A 97 -14.98 -8.66 -1.75
CA THR A 97 -15.07 -8.37 -0.31
C THR A 97 -13.82 -7.63 0.16
N GLU A 98 -14.00 -6.61 0.98
CA GLU A 98 -12.87 -5.96 1.65
C GLU A 98 -12.41 -6.84 2.81
N VAL A 99 -11.15 -7.24 2.81
CA VAL A 99 -10.61 -8.20 3.77
C VAL A 99 -9.63 -7.58 4.76
N THR A 100 -8.97 -6.51 4.38
CA THR A 100 -7.96 -5.87 5.23
C THR A 100 -7.87 -4.39 4.89
N THR A 101 -7.68 -3.57 5.92
CA THR A 101 -7.36 -2.15 5.77
C THR A 101 -6.19 -1.80 6.68
N ALA A 102 -5.40 -0.81 6.29
CA ALA A 102 -4.30 -0.31 7.11
C ALA A 102 -3.89 1.08 6.65
N GLN A 103 -3.08 1.74 7.46
CA GLN A 103 -2.44 2.99 7.10
C GLN A 103 -0.94 2.80 7.19
N PHE A 104 -0.23 3.14 6.12
CA PHE A 104 1.22 3.06 6.03
C PHE A 104 1.81 4.46 5.99
N LYS A 105 2.94 4.63 6.66
CA LYS A 105 3.71 5.86 6.57
C LYS A 105 5.10 5.56 6.05
N PHE A 106 5.50 6.29 5.01
CA PHE A 106 6.83 6.22 4.42
C PHE A 106 7.56 7.53 4.67
N VAL A 107 8.88 7.46 4.67
CA VAL A 107 9.75 8.65 4.76
C VAL A 107 10.77 8.59 3.64
N SER A 108 10.91 9.72 2.92
CA SER A 108 11.93 9.84 1.88
C SER A 108 13.31 9.94 2.54
N VAL A 109 14.28 9.21 2.01
CA VAL A 109 15.62 9.12 2.57
C VAL A 109 16.68 9.25 1.49
N ASP A 110 17.87 9.68 1.92
CA ASP A 110 19.04 9.72 1.05
C ASP A 110 19.76 8.37 1.01
N GLU A 111 20.92 8.31 0.34
CA GLU A 111 21.69 7.08 0.21
C GLU A 111 22.16 6.50 1.55
N ARG A 112 22.19 7.30 2.60
CA ARG A 112 22.61 6.89 3.94
C ARG A 112 21.44 6.53 4.84
N GLY A 113 20.22 6.67 4.33
CA GLY A 113 19.01 6.41 5.11
C GLY A 113 18.56 7.57 5.97
N SER A 114 19.15 8.76 5.82
CA SER A 114 18.72 9.96 6.53
C SER A 114 17.53 10.60 5.81
N SER A 115 16.56 11.09 6.57
CA SER A 115 15.38 11.71 5.98
C SER A 115 15.72 12.96 5.18
N ILE A 116 15.05 13.13 4.04
CA ILE A 116 15.20 14.32 3.20
C ILE A 116 13.81 14.88 2.88
N PRO A 117 13.71 16.21 2.65
CA PRO A 117 12.42 16.81 2.32
C PRO A 117 11.84 16.24 1.03
N LEU A 118 10.55 15.99 1.01
CA LEU A 118 9.85 15.53 -0.20
C LEU A 118 10.02 16.51 -1.35
N GLU A 119 10.03 17.81 -1.04
CA GLU A 119 10.18 18.87 -2.02
C GLU A 119 11.39 18.67 -2.93
N SER A 120 12.47 18.10 -2.40
CA SER A 120 13.70 17.88 -3.18
C SER A 120 13.62 16.69 -4.13
N VAL A 121 12.62 15.82 -3.98
CA VAL A 121 12.53 14.58 -4.76
C VAL A 121 11.20 14.38 -5.47
N LEU A 122 10.29 15.33 -5.40
CA LEU A 122 9.01 15.24 -6.08
C LEU A 122 9.19 15.14 -7.60
N ARG A 123 8.37 14.29 -8.22
CA ARG A 123 8.32 14.19 -9.67
C ARG A 123 7.58 15.39 -10.26
N PRO A 124 7.87 15.79 -11.50
CA PRO A 124 7.09 16.81 -12.18
C PRO A 124 5.72 16.27 -12.59
N ASN A 125 4.77 17.17 -12.86
CA ASN A 125 3.45 16.82 -13.38
C ASN A 125 2.65 15.88 -12.48
N LEU A 126 2.66 16.16 -11.19
CA LEU A 126 1.91 15.38 -10.21
C LEU A 126 0.40 15.52 -10.43
N PRO A 127 -0.40 14.48 -10.09
CA PRO A 127 -1.85 14.60 -10.14
C PRO A 127 -2.36 15.76 -9.28
N GLU A 128 -3.48 16.34 -9.66
CA GLU A 128 -4.06 17.47 -8.95
C GLU A 128 -4.30 17.18 -7.47
N TYR A 129 -4.76 15.97 -7.13
CA TYR A 129 -5.05 15.65 -5.73
C TYR A 129 -3.77 15.62 -4.87
N ILE A 130 -2.63 15.28 -5.46
CA ILE A 130 -1.33 15.33 -4.77
C ILE A 130 -0.89 16.78 -4.59
N GLU A 131 -1.06 17.60 -5.63
CA GLU A 131 -0.75 19.03 -5.56
C GLU A 131 -1.52 19.71 -4.41
N LYS A 132 -2.78 19.34 -4.23
CA LYS A 132 -3.62 19.87 -3.15
C LYS A 132 -3.10 19.49 -1.77
N LEU A 133 -2.52 18.31 -1.63
CA LEU A 133 -1.92 17.87 -0.36
C LEU A 133 -0.67 18.68 -0.01
N LEU A 134 0.07 19.12 -1.01
CA LEU A 134 1.29 19.91 -0.83
C LEU A 134 1.00 21.33 -0.36
N THR A 135 -0.17 21.87 -0.65
CA THR A 135 -0.54 23.26 -0.32
C THR A 135 -1.17 23.42 1.06
N LYS A 136 -1.32 22.35 1.81
CA LYS A 136 -1.92 22.41 3.17
C LYS A 136 -0.92 22.64 4.26
#